data_2db1536e0c6dfda4ac9cad0ecd550147
#
_entry.id   2db1536e0c6dfda4ac9cad0ecd550147
#
_cell.length_a   1.000
_cell.length_b   1.000
_cell.length_c   1.000
_cell.angle_alpha   90.00
_cell.angle_beta   90.00
_cell.angle_gamma   90.00
#
_symmetry.space_group_name_H-M   'P 1'
#
loop_
_entity.id
_entity.type
_entity.pdbx_description
1 polymer ?
#
loop_
_entity_poly.entity_id
_entity_poly.type
_entity_poly.pdbx_seq_one_letter_code
_entity_poly.pdbx_strand_id
1 'polypeptide(L)'
;MARAAQSVSKSVTVICQNTGKIRDLERAGFEVIDLPVGKSFFNIFTNISVILRLAHIYKKTKPGIVYHSSVQMSFIGAMASLFIGNVLHINSITGVGYLFSSDNLKARIIRCVLTPVMRFLWARDNAVMLFQNPDDRSLFCARGLAETDAPLIRGSGVDVVKFSPVRISKTTKNDGKNRTAGKNKTAGEKIVIGCASRLLKDKGLEELISAIRLLEGSLALELRIAGEIYQHNPSSFSPNDIQNWSGIKSVTMLGNVKDMAAFWRGCDIAILPSHREGLPKALLEAAACGLPLLGADVAGIREIILHGSNGLLFAKGDDVDIANKITEIAGDQTFRQAAGKASRQLVETGGFSEADVQASFVNLFRSMQTRAAFANDR
;
A
#
# COMPACT_ATOMS: atom_id res chain seq x y z
N MET A 1 13.16 2.26 -1.80
CA MET A 1 13.38 3.56 -2.46
C MET A 1 14.60 4.29 -1.89
N ALA A 2 14.63 4.80 -0.65
CA ALA A 2 15.79 5.55 -0.11
C ALA A 2 17.12 4.76 -0.20
N ARG A 3 17.13 3.45 0.10
CA ARG A 3 18.30 2.59 -0.10
C ARG A 3 18.71 2.47 -1.57
N ALA A 4 17.75 2.44 -2.50
CA ALA A 4 18.06 2.46 -3.93
C ALA A 4 18.70 3.80 -4.36
N ALA A 5 18.21 4.92 -3.84
CA ALA A 5 18.84 6.23 -4.05
C ALA A 5 20.28 6.27 -3.48
N GLN A 6 20.49 5.73 -2.29
CA GLN A 6 21.79 5.68 -1.63
C GLN A 6 22.84 4.88 -2.41
N SER A 7 22.42 3.84 -3.15
CA SER A 7 23.34 3.04 -3.97
C SER A 7 23.84 3.74 -5.24
N VAL A 8 23.20 4.84 -5.65
CA VAL A 8 23.53 5.58 -6.90
C VAL A 8 23.81 7.06 -6.67
N SER A 9 23.68 7.58 -5.47
CA SER A 9 23.86 8.99 -5.12
C SER A 9 24.92 9.17 -4.05
N LYS A 10 25.61 10.31 -4.04
CA LYS A 10 26.64 10.64 -3.04
C LYS A 10 26.06 10.86 -1.64
N SER A 11 24.85 11.39 -1.56
CA SER A 11 24.12 11.63 -0.31
C SER A 11 22.62 11.51 -0.54
N VAL A 12 21.92 11.08 0.50
CA VAL A 12 20.44 10.99 0.51
C VAL A 12 19.92 11.59 1.81
N THR A 13 19.14 12.65 1.69
CA THR A 13 18.43 13.29 2.81
C THR A 13 16.96 12.86 2.78
N VAL A 14 16.45 12.33 3.88
CA VAL A 14 15.03 11.95 4.03
C VAL A 14 14.29 13.07 4.74
N ILE A 15 13.29 13.65 4.08
CA ILE A 15 12.44 14.69 4.66
C ILE A 15 11.09 14.04 4.99
N CYS A 16 10.74 13.97 6.26
CA CYS A 16 9.50 13.33 6.71
C CYS A 16 8.98 13.94 8.01
N GLN A 17 7.71 13.72 8.29
CA GLN A 17 7.13 14.06 9.60
C GLN A 17 7.60 13.04 10.65
N ASN A 18 7.94 13.52 11.83
CA ASN A 18 8.29 12.66 12.95
C ASN A 18 7.07 11.87 13.46
N THR A 19 7.12 10.56 13.26
CA THR A 19 6.15 9.60 13.77
C THR A 19 6.75 8.66 14.81
N GLY A 20 7.88 9.08 15.46
CA GLY A 20 8.62 8.26 16.40
C GLY A 20 9.66 7.33 15.78
N LYS A 21 9.80 7.32 14.44
CA LYS A 21 10.72 6.41 13.72
C LYS A 21 11.93 7.11 13.09
N ILE A 22 12.17 8.39 13.36
CA ILE A 22 13.32 9.13 12.81
C ILE A 22 14.63 8.44 13.19
N ARG A 23 14.78 8.01 14.45
CA ARG A 23 15.99 7.32 14.93
C ARG A 23 16.31 6.03 14.16
N ASP A 24 15.30 5.34 13.65
CA ASP A 24 15.52 4.12 12.86
C ASP A 24 16.09 4.45 11.47
N LEU A 25 15.69 5.59 10.88
CA LEU A 25 16.24 6.09 9.62
C LEU A 25 17.69 6.59 9.82
N GLU A 26 17.96 7.30 10.89
CA GLU A 26 19.30 7.77 11.23
C GLU A 26 20.27 6.60 11.47
N ARG A 27 19.84 5.55 12.20
CA ARG A 27 20.58 4.29 12.37
C ARG A 27 20.82 3.56 11.05
N ALA A 28 19.92 3.71 10.07
CA ALA A 28 20.10 3.18 8.73
C ALA A 28 21.05 4.01 7.85
N GLY A 29 21.64 5.09 8.39
CA GLY A 29 22.65 5.93 7.72
C GLY A 29 22.05 7.04 6.86
N PHE A 30 20.80 7.45 7.09
CA PHE A 30 20.20 8.58 6.39
C PHE A 30 20.32 9.87 7.21
N GLU A 31 20.58 10.97 6.52
CA GLU A 31 20.32 12.30 7.06
C GLU A 31 18.80 12.52 7.06
N VAL A 32 18.22 12.93 8.20
CA VAL A 32 16.78 13.10 8.34
C VAL A 32 16.44 14.53 8.73
N ILE A 33 15.50 15.14 8.02
CA ILE A 33 14.94 16.44 8.34
C ILE A 33 13.48 16.26 8.72
N ASP A 34 13.11 16.66 9.93
CA ASP A 34 11.72 16.67 10.39
C ASP A 34 10.98 17.85 9.78
N LEU A 35 9.97 17.53 8.98
CA LEU A 35 9.06 18.50 8.36
C LEU A 35 7.62 18.16 8.72
N PRO A 36 6.99 18.89 9.63
CA PRO A 36 5.58 18.71 9.93
C PRO A 36 4.72 19.04 8.70
N VAL A 37 4.06 18.03 8.15
CA VAL A 37 3.16 18.16 7.01
C VAL A 37 1.72 18.09 7.50
N GLY A 38 0.88 19.03 7.09
CA GLY A 38 -0.55 19.00 7.38
C GLY A 38 -1.22 17.76 6.79
N LYS A 39 -2.13 17.14 7.54
CA LYS A 39 -2.85 15.91 7.12
C LYS A 39 -3.90 16.17 6.02
N SER A 40 -4.19 17.43 5.70
CA SER A 40 -5.24 17.82 4.78
C SER A 40 -4.71 18.67 3.64
N PHE A 41 -4.98 18.24 2.42
CA PHE A 41 -4.75 19.04 1.21
C PHE A 41 -5.53 20.38 1.25
N PHE A 42 -6.59 20.45 2.03
CA PHE A 42 -7.50 21.59 2.10
C PHE A 42 -7.02 22.73 3.02
N ASN A 43 -6.00 22.52 3.82
CA ASN A 43 -5.45 23.57 4.69
C ASN A 43 -4.39 24.38 3.93
N ILE A 44 -4.83 25.45 3.28
CA ILE A 44 -4.00 26.29 2.41
C ILE A 44 -2.83 26.91 3.20
N PHE A 45 -3.08 27.44 4.40
CA PHE A 45 -2.02 28.10 5.20
C PHE A 45 -0.92 27.12 5.61
N THR A 46 -1.31 25.92 6.06
CA THR A 46 -0.34 24.87 6.38
C THR A 46 0.46 24.46 5.15
N ASN A 47 -0.19 24.28 4.01
CA ASN A 47 0.49 23.90 2.76
C ASN A 47 1.46 24.98 2.28
N ILE A 48 1.11 26.26 2.35
CA ILE A 48 2.02 27.37 2.02
C ILE A 48 3.23 27.36 2.94
N SER A 49 3.04 27.19 4.25
CA SER A 49 4.16 27.09 5.20
C SER A 49 5.08 25.94 4.87
N VAL A 50 4.53 24.77 4.50
CA VAL A 50 5.32 23.59 4.09
C VAL A 50 6.09 23.88 2.79
N ILE A 51 5.46 24.52 1.79
CA ILE A 51 6.10 24.91 0.53
C ILE A 51 7.32 25.82 0.81
N LEU A 52 7.17 26.85 1.63
CA LEU A 52 8.25 27.79 1.95
C LEU A 52 9.40 27.11 2.71
N ARG A 53 9.08 26.26 3.69
CA ARG A 53 10.10 25.48 4.43
C ARG A 53 10.83 24.51 3.51
N LEU A 54 10.11 23.83 2.64
CA LEU A 54 10.68 22.89 1.68
C LEU A 54 11.57 23.61 0.67
N ALA A 55 11.14 24.77 0.16
CA ALA A 55 11.97 25.63 -0.72
C ALA A 55 13.27 26.08 -0.01
N HIS A 56 13.21 26.42 1.28
CA HIS A 56 14.40 26.76 2.07
C HIS A 56 15.32 25.54 2.21
N ILE A 57 14.79 24.36 2.52
CA ILE A 57 15.58 23.12 2.59
C ILE A 57 16.24 22.85 1.25
N TYR A 58 15.53 22.93 0.12
CA TYR A 58 16.07 22.72 -1.21
C TYR A 58 17.18 23.73 -1.56
N LYS A 59 17.02 25.00 -1.21
CA LYS A 59 18.09 26.02 -1.40
C LYS A 59 19.35 25.67 -0.62
N LYS A 60 19.19 25.14 0.60
CA LYS A 60 20.31 24.75 1.48
C LYS A 60 21.00 23.48 1.00
N THR A 61 20.22 22.44 0.65
CA THR A 61 20.75 21.11 0.30
C THR A 61 21.14 20.96 -1.16
N LYS A 62 20.64 21.84 -2.03
CA LYS A 62 20.88 21.83 -3.48
C LYS A 62 20.77 20.43 -4.10
N PRO A 63 19.63 19.75 -3.96
CA PRO A 63 19.48 18.39 -4.44
C PRO A 63 19.49 18.37 -5.98
N GLY A 64 20.12 17.36 -6.59
CA GLY A 64 20.02 17.13 -8.04
C GLY A 64 18.70 16.44 -8.41
N ILE A 65 18.20 15.58 -7.53
CA ILE A 65 16.92 14.85 -7.70
C ILE A 65 16.11 14.97 -6.43
N VAL A 66 14.82 15.26 -6.56
CA VAL A 66 13.83 15.21 -5.47
C VAL A 66 12.79 14.15 -5.77
N TYR A 67 12.44 13.36 -4.75
CA TYR A 67 11.41 12.34 -4.81
C TYR A 67 10.26 12.69 -3.88
N HIS A 68 9.08 12.88 -4.44
CA HIS A 68 7.87 13.19 -3.69
C HIS A 68 6.96 11.97 -3.62
N SER A 69 6.50 11.60 -2.43
CA SER A 69 5.58 10.48 -2.21
C SER A 69 4.20 10.99 -1.88
N SER A 70 3.20 10.60 -2.62
CA SER A 70 1.79 11.00 -2.60
C SER A 70 1.44 12.20 -3.50
N VAL A 71 0.18 12.30 -3.89
CA VAL A 71 -0.36 13.42 -4.69
C VAL A 71 -0.10 14.78 -4.02
N GLN A 72 -0.31 14.86 -2.69
CA GLN A 72 -0.11 16.09 -1.94
C GLN A 72 1.35 16.53 -1.95
N MET A 73 2.27 15.63 -1.64
CA MET A 73 3.70 15.97 -1.62
C MET A 73 4.27 16.21 -3.01
N SER A 74 3.77 15.54 -4.03
CA SER A 74 4.13 15.81 -5.43
C SER A 74 3.73 17.22 -5.86
N PHE A 75 2.57 17.70 -5.43
CA PHE A 75 2.14 19.07 -5.68
C PHE A 75 2.96 20.10 -4.87
N ILE A 76 3.07 19.90 -3.56
CA ILE A 76 3.80 20.81 -2.64
C ILE A 76 5.28 20.89 -3.04
N GLY A 77 5.91 19.75 -3.31
CA GLY A 77 7.31 19.69 -3.69
C GLY A 77 7.59 20.34 -5.04
N ALA A 78 6.71 20.13 -6.03
CA ALA A 78 6.80 20.80 -7.33
C ALA A 78 6.63 22.32 -7.19
N MET A 79 5.73 22.80 -6.34
CA MET A 79 5.59 24.24 -6.02
C MET A 79 6.86 24.79 -5.36
N ALA A 80 7.41 24.07 -4.37
CA ALA A 80 8.64 24.50 -3.68
C ALA A 80 9.84 24.60 -4.63
N SER A 81 9.92 23.75 -5.63
CA SER A 81 11.01 23.73 -6.59
C SER A 81 11.01 24.90 -7.57
N LEU A 82 9.89 25.61 -7.74
CA LEU A 82 9.85 26.83 -8.54
C LEU A 82 10.83 27.89 -8.02
N PHE A 83 11.23 27.80 -6.75
CA PHE A 83 12.15 28.75 -6.11
C PHE A 83 13.64 28.38 -6.23
N ILE A 84 14.01 27.25 -6.85
CA ILE A 84 15.38 26.72 -6.78
C ILE A 84 16.03 26.36 -8.13
N GLY A 85 15.34 26.58 -9.26
CA GLY A 85 15.91 26.31 -10.58
C GLY A 85 15.78 24.85 -11.02
N ASN A 86 16.74 24.36 -11.83
CA ASN A 86 16.68 23.05 -12.49
C ASN A 86 16.96 21.88 -11.53
N VAL A 87 15.92 21.42 -10.82
CA VAL A 87 15.93 20.17 -10.04
C VAL A 87 15.07 19.13 -10.75
N LEU A 88 15.52 17.92 -10.83
CA LEU A 88 14.73 16.81 -11.36
C LEU A 88 13.74 16.30 -10.34
N HIS A 89 12.52 16.07 -10.78
CA HIS A 89 11.40 15.65 -9.92
C HIS A 89 10.96 14.25 -10.27
N ILE A 90 10.81 13.40 -9.27
CA ILE A 90 10.07 12.14 -9.34
C ILE A 90 8.84 12.29 -8.46
N ASN A 91 7.67 12.39 -9.08
CA ASN A 91 6.39 12.59 -8.43
C ASN A 91 5.66 11.24 -8.34
N SER A 92 5.78 10.56 -7.21
CA SER A 92 5.22 9.23 -7.01
C SER A 92 3.79 9.28 -6.48
N ILE A 93 2.88 8.78 -7.27
CA ILE A 93 1.47 8.63 -6.93
C ILE A 93 1.28 7.26 -6.28
N THR A 94 1.23 7.25 -4.95
CA THR A 94 1.07 6.02 -4.14
C THR A 94 -0.40 5.65 -3.90
N GLY A 95 -1.28 6.24 -4.68
CA GLY A 95 -2.73 6.15 -4.67
C GLY A 95 -3.33 7.52 -4.96
N VAL A 96 -4.46 7.56 -5.62
CA VAL A 96 -5.08 8.82 -6.12
C VAL A 96 -5.51 9.80 -5.01
N GLY A 97 -5.54 9.35 -3.76
CA GLY A 97 -5.93 10.17 -2.62
C GLY A 97 -7.40 10.62 -2.68
N TYR A 98 -7.85 11.27 -1.63
CA TYR A 98 -9.22 11.77 -1.51
C TYR A 98 -9.59 12.75 -2.64
N LEU A 99 -8.65 13.58 -3.08
CA LEU A 99 -8.88 14.60 -4.10
C LEU A 99 -9.40 14.03 -5.42
N PHE A 100 -8.87 12.88 -5.87
CA PHE A 100 -9.22 12.27 -7.15
C PHE A 100 -10.22 11.12 -7.03
N SER A 101 -10.47 10.60 -5.83
CA SER A 101 -11.40 9.49 -5.60
C SER A 101 -12.77 9.91 -5.07
N SER A 102 -12.91 11.15 -4.56
CA SER A 102 -14.18 11.63 -4.00
C SER A 102 -15.00 12.38 -5.04
N ASP A 103 -16.30 12.08 -5.09
CA ASP A 103 -17.28 12.79 -5.92
C ASP A 103 -17.97 13.95 -5.19
N ASN A 104 -17.54 14.22 -3.96
CA ASN A 104 -18.02 15.35 -3.16
C ASN A 104 -17.79 16.69 -3.89
N LEU A 105 -18.76 17.59 -3.80
CA LEU A 105 -18.72 18.90 -4.46
C LEU A 105 -17.45 19.69 -4.11
N LYS A 106 -17.01 19.66 -2.85
CA LYS A 106 -15.76 20.31 -2.41
C LYS A 106 -14.54 19.73 -3.14
N ALA A 107 -14.43 18.41 -3.24
CA ALA A 107 -13.32 17.75 -3.95
C ALA A 107 -13.36 18.08 -5.45
N ARG A 108 -14.55 18.16 -6.05
CA ARG A 108 -14.73 18.55 -7.47
C ARG A 108 -14.26 19.96 -7.74
N ILE A 109 -14.67 20.95 -6.91
CA ILE A 109 -14.26 22.34 -7.06
C ILE A 109 -12.74 22.49 -6.92
N ILE A 110 -12.16 21.91 -5.86
CA ILE A 110 -10.72 21.98 -5.62
C ILE A 110 -9.94 21.30 -6.75
N ARG A 111 -10.41 20.14 -7.22
CA ARG A 111 -9.82 19.43 -8.36
C ARG A 111 -9.86 20.29 -9.62
N CYS A 112 -10.97 20.98 -9.88
CA CYS A 112 -11.11 21.88 -11.02
C CYS A 112 -10.08 23.03 -11.00
N VAL A 113 -9.86 23.62 -9.82
CA VAL A 113 -8.89 24.71 -9.62
C VAL A 113 -7.44 24.22 -9.67
N LEU A 114 -7.14 23.07 -9.03
CA LEU A 114 -5.77 22.58 -8.93
C LEU A 114 -5.27 21.84 -10.15
N THR A 115 -6.14 21.18 -10.94
CA THR A 115 -5.72 20.39 -12.11
C THR A 115 -4.92 21.23 -13.13
N PRO A 116 -5.30 22.46 -13.50
CA PRO A 116 -4.48 23.28 -14.41
C PRO A 116 -3.08 23.56 -13.85
N VAL A 117 -2.99 23.87 -12.55
CA VAL A 117 -1.70 24.11 -11.87
C VAL A 117 -0.86 22.84 -11.84
N MET A 118 -1.47 21.70 -11.51
CA MET A 118 -0.79 20.40 -11.54
C MET A 118 -0.28 20.06 -12.94
N ARG A 119 -1.07 20.30 -13.99
CA ARG A 119 -0.63 20.13 -15.39
C ARG A 119 0.62 20.94 -15.68
N PHE A 120 0.60 22.22 -15.37
CA PHE A 120 1.76 23.10 -15.58
C PHE A 120 3.00 22.58 -14.83
N LEU A 121 2.85 22.16 -13.58
CA LEU A 121 3.96 21.70 -12.74
C LEU A 121 4.53 20.35 -13.18
N TRP A 122 3.68 19.42 -13.61
CA TRP A 122 4.04 18.02 -13.88
C TRP A 122 4.35 17.75 -15.36
N ALA A 123 3.94 18.64 -16.28
CA ALA A 123 4.30 18.59 -17.68
C ALA A 123 5.69 19.19 -17.99
N ARG A 124 6.45 19.60 -16.97
CA ARG A 124 7.80 20.16 -17.15
C ARG A 124 8.79 19.05 -17.52
N ASP A 125 9.75 19.36 -18.39
CA ASP A 125 10.78 18.40 -18.85
C ASP A 125 11.62 17.80 -17.73
N ASN A 126 11.70 18.50 -16.58
CA ASN A 126 12.41 18.03 -15.40
C ASN A 126 11.55 17.22 -14.42
N ALA A 127 10.30 16.88 -14.77
CA ALA A 127 9.38 16.12 -13.93
C ALA A 127 9.07 14.74 -14.55
N VAL A 128 9.04 13.72 -13.70
CA VAL A 128 8.60 12.37 -14.06
C VAL A 128 7.50 11.96 -13.09
N MET A 129 6.36 11.55 -13.62
CA MET A 129 5.28 10.94 -12.83
C MET A 129 5.55 9.46 -12.69
N LEU A 130 5.38 8.92 -11.47
CA LEU A 130 5.60 7.52 -11.14
C LEU A 130 4.34 6.94 -10.50
N PHE A 131 3.89 5.79 -10.96
CA PHE A 131 2.67 5.13 -10.47
C PHE A 131 2.96 3.76 -9.87
N GLN A 132 2.03 3.24 -9.05
CA GLN A 132 2.12 1.91 -8.48
C GLN A 132 1.24 0.89 -9.19
N ASN A 133 0.23 1.36 -9.93
CA ASN A 133 -0.70 0.53 -10.69
C ASN A 133 -1.12 1.23 -11.99
N PRO A 134 -1.57 0.46 -13.01
CA PRO A 134 -2.00 0.99 -14.32
C PRO A 134 -3.26 1.83 -14.24
N ASP A 135 -4.19 1.53 -13.33
CA ASP A 135 -5.48 2.23 -13.22
C ASP A 135 -5.25 3.68 -12.79
N ASP A 136 -4.41 3.90 -11.75
CA ASP A 136 -4.05 5.24 -11.30
C ASP A 136 -3.31 6.01 -12.41
N ARG A 137 -2.40 5.35 -13.15
CA ARG A 137 -1.74 5.96 -14.31
C ARG A 137 -2.76 6.38 -15.36
N SER A 138 -3.65 5.49 -15.76
CA SER A 138 -4.69 5.77 -16.77
C SER A 138 -5.61 6.92 -16.35
N LEU A 139 -5.97 6.97 -15.07
CA LEU A 139 -6.76 8.05 -14.48
C LEU A 139 -6.06 9.42 -14.60
N PHE A 140 -4.75 9.47 -14.39
CA PHE A 140 -3.96 10.71 -14.49
C PHE A 140 -3.71 11.07 -15.96
N CYS A 141 -3.44 10.12 -16.84
CA CYS A 141 -3.31 10.34 -18.29
C CYS A 141 -4.62 10.92 -18.87
N ALA A 142 -5.77 10.36 -18.54
CA ALA A 142 -7.07 10.86 -18.98
C ALA A 142 -7.35 12.32 -18.56
N ARG A 143 -6.66 12.80 -17.52
CA ARG A 143 -6.74 14.18 -17.05
C ARG A 143 -5.63 15.09 -17.57
N GLY A 144 -4.73 14.56 -18.41
CA GLY A 144 -3.55 15.29 -18.91
C GLY A 144 -2.58 15.65 -17.79
N LEU A 145 -2.46 14.81 -16.77
CA LEU A 145 -1.56 14.98 -15.62
C LEU A 145 -0.33 14.07 -15.67
N ALA A 146 -0.29 13.14 -16.60
CA ALA A 146 0.81 12.22 -16.83
C ALA A 146 0.83 11.76 -18.30
N GLU A 147 1.97 11.29 -18.75
CA GLU A 147 2.14 10.64 -20.04
C GLU A 147 1.76 9.17 -19.97
N THR A 148 1.39 8.58 -21.11
CA THR A 148 0.90 7.19 -21.18
C THR A 148 1.98 6.17 -20.87
N ASP A 149 3.24 6.51 -21.09
CA ASP A 149 4.44 5.71 -20.80
C ASP A 149 5.07 6.00 -19.45
N ALA A 150 4.41 6.82 -18.60
CA ALA A 150 4.87 7.10 -17.25
C ALA A 150 5.22 5.80 -16.51
N PRO A 151 6.40 5.73 -15.84
CA PRO A 151 6.88 4.49 -15.24
C PRO A 151 5.95 3.95 -14.16
N LEU A 152 5.93 2.62 -14.05
CA LEU A 152 5.24 1.87 -12.99
C LEU A 152 6.28 1.18 -12.12
N ILE A 153 6.25 1.45 -10.80
CA ILE A 153 7.03 0.70 -9.80
C ILE A 153 6.08 0.24 -8.69
N ARG A 154 6.03 -1.06 -8.48
CA ARG A 154 5.04 -1.73 -7.63
C ARG A 154 5.29 -1.53 -6.14
N GLY A 155 4.98 -0.34 -5.64
CA GLY A 155 5.01 0.01 -4.22
C GLY A 155 6.40 -0.08 -3.58
N SER A 156 6.49 -0.71 -2.41
CA SER A 156 7.75 -0.95 -1.68
C SER A 156 8.25 -2.39 -1.82
N GLY A 157 7.48 -3.24 -2.51
CA GLY A 157 7.74 -4.67 -2.57
C GLY A 157 7.51 -5.41 -1.25
N VAL A 158 7.75 -6.71 -1.26
CA VAL A 158 7.69 -7.57 -0.10
C VAL A 158 8.97 -8.40 0.05
N ASP A 159 9.41 -8.58 1.29
CA ASP A 159 10.53 -9.48 1.63
C ASP A 159 10.06 -10.94 1.51
N VAL A 160 10.37 -11.57 0.38
CA VAL A 160 9.96 -12.95 0.06
C VAL A 160 10.66 -14.01 0.90
N VAL A 161 11.72 -13.66 1.61
CA VAL A 161 12.43 -14.56 2.53
C VAL A 161 11.74 -14.56 3.88
N LYS A 162 11.48 -13.37 4.44
CA LYS A 162 10.76 -13.17 5.70
C LYS A 162 9.32 -13.69 5.61
N PHE A 163 8.61 -13.32 4.55
CA PHE A 163 7.26 -13.76 4.25
C PHE A 163 7.32 -14.98 3.33
N SER A 164 7.57 -16.16 3.91
CA SER A 164 7.61 -17.42 3.20
C SER A 164 6.67 -18.43 3.83
N PRO A 165 6.10 -19.37 3.03
CA PRO A 165 5.37 -20.50 3.59
C PRO A 165 6.26 -21.28 4.54
N VAL A 166 5.73 -21.78 5.64
CA VAL A 166 6.50 -22.64 6.54
C VAL A 166 6.83 -23.93 5.79
N ARG A 167 8.12 -24.18 5.52
CA ARG A 167 8.58 -25.48 5.04
C ARG A 167 8.34 -26.49 6.15
N ILE A 168 7.53 -27.52 5.88
CA ILE A 168 7.42 -28.67 6.76
C ILE A 168 8.79 -29.35 6.71
N SER A 169 9.64 -29.11 7.71
CA SER A 169 10.81 -29.95 7.94
C SER A 169 10.30 -31.35 8.28
N LYS A 170 10.73 -32.36 7.50
CA LYS A 170 10.36 -33.78 7.72
C LYS A 170 10.87 -34.35 9.06
N THR A 171 11.54 -33.55 9.87
CA THR A 171 12.19 -33.96 11.12
C THR A 171 11.85 -33.01 12.24
N THR A 172 10.68 -33.17 12.84
CA THR A 172 10.48 -32.99 14.28
C THR A 172 9.09 -33.51 14.66
N LYS A 173 9.07 -34.67 15.30
CA LYS A 173 7.94 -35.15 16.08
C LYS A 173 7.77 -34.23 17.29
N ASN A 174 6.54 -33.84 17.57
CA ASN A 174 6.06 -33.24 18.81
C ASN A 174 6.54 -31.82 19.15
N ASP A 175 5.76 -30.84 18.69
CA ASP A 175 5.34 -29.74 19.58
C ASP A 175 4.04 -29.14 19.00
N GLY A 176 2.94 -29.32 19.75
CA GLY A 176 1.55 -29.10 19.31
C GLY A 176 1.10 -27.63 19.11
N LYS A 177 2.02 -26.71 18.75
CA LYS A 177 1.72 -25.27 18.57
C LYS A 177 2.17 -24.65 17.24
N ASN A 178 2.87 -25.35 16.36
CA ASN A 178 3.22 -24.80 15.05
C ASN A 178 2.12 -25.13 14.02
N ARG A 179 1.18 -24.21 13.86
CA ARG A 179 0.24 -24.20 12.72
C ARG A 179 0.99 -23.75 11.47
N THR A 180 1.12 -24.63 10.50
CA THR A 180 1.66 -24.37 9.17
C THR A 180 0.53 -23.90 8.25
N ALA A 181 0.72 -22.77 7.55
CA ALA A 181 -0.13 -22.40 6.44
C ALA A 181 -0.20 -23.56 5.43
N GLY A 182 -1.40 -23.92 4.98
CA GLY A 182 -1.60 -24.99 4.00
C GLY A 182 -1.71 -26.42 4.57
N LYS A 183 -2.02 -26.60 5.87
CA LYS A 183 -2.44 -27.93 6.36
C LYS A 183 -3.72 -28.35 5.64
N ASN A 184 -3.76 -29.62 5.22
CA ASN A 184 -4.98 -30.26 4.76
C ASN A 184 -6.00 -30.26 5.90
N LYS A 185 -6.84 -29.23 5.96
CA LYS A 185 -7.95 -29.18 6.91
C LYS A 185 -9.05 -30.09 6.37
N THR A 186 -9.47 -31.05 7.16
CA THR A 186 -10.60 -31.94 6.87
C THR A 186 -11.92 -31.17 6.97
N ALA A 187 -12.97 -31.66 6.32
CA ALA A 187 -14.31 -31.11 6.43
C ALA A 187 -14.71 -30.96 7.90
N GLY A 188 -15.07 -29.73 8.33
CA GLY A 188 -15.40 -29.41 9.73
C GLY A 188 -14.29 -28.72 10.54
N GLU A 189 -13.06 -28.63 10.05
CA GLU A 189 -12.02 -27.84 10.72
C GLU A 189 -12.24 -26.33 10.48
N LYS A 190 -12.04 -25.53 11.54
CA LYS A 190 -12.23 -24.07 11.53
C LYS A 190 -11.27 -23.39 10.55
N ILE A 191 -11.81 -22.66 9.56
CA ILE A 191 -11.07 -21.85 8.61
C ILE A 191 -10.68 -20.52 9.26
N VAL A 192 -9.40 -20.15 9.17
CA VAL A 192 -8.89 -18.88 9.72
C VAL A 192 -8.69 -17.89 8.59
N ILE A 193 -9.43 -16.80 8.62
CA ILE A 193 -9.33 -15.69 7.67
C ILE A 193 -8.54 -14.55 8.31
N GLY A 194 -7.47 -14.11 7.69
CA GLY A 194 -6.66 -12.99 8.15
C GLY A 194 -6.98 -11.70 7.40
N CYS A 195 -7.22 -10.62 8.13
CA CYS A 195 -7.31 -9.27 7.60
C CYS A 195 -6.28 -8.38 8.31
N ALA A 196 -5.45 -7.65 7.55
CA ALA A 196 -4.50 -6.71 8.12
C ALA A 196 -4.65 -5.34 7.48
N SER A 197 -5.12 -4.36 8.27
CA SER A 197 -5.30 -2.98 7.80
C SER A 197 -5.35 -2.01 8.98
N ARG A 198 -5.18 -0.72 8.69
CA ARG A 198 -5.57 0.32 9.66
C ARG A 198 -7.08 0.26 9.89
N LEU A 199 -7.53 0.50 11.12
CA LEU A 199 -8.95 0.48 11.47
C LEU A 199 -9.63 1.80 11.03
N LEU A 200 -9.83 1.94 9.71
CA LEU A 200 -10.43 3.10 9.05
C LEU A 200 -11.65 2.65 8.23
N LYS A 201 -12.66 3.51 8.09
CA LYS A 201 -13.90 3.22 7.36
C LYS A 201 -13.66 2.86 5.89
N ASP A 202 -12.67 3.52 5.23
CA ASP A 202 -12.31 3.23 3.84
C ASP A 202 -11.63 1.86 3.64
N LYS A 203 -11.40 1.10 4.72
CA LYS A 203 -10.88 -0.26 4.68
C LYS A 203 -11.96 -1.34 4.60
N GLY A 204 -13.25 -0.98 4.59
CA GLY A 204 -14.34 -1.91 4.35
C GLY A 204 -14.56 -2.93 5.47
N LEU A 205 -14.11 -2.60 6.68
CA LEU A 205 -14.21 -3.54 7.82
C LEU A 205 -15.65 -3.71 8.31
N GLU A 206 -16.51 -2.70 8.15
CA GLU A 206 -17.94 -2.82 8.52
C GLU A 206 -18.62 -3.88 7.66
N GLU A 207 -18.40 -3.85 6.36
CA GLU A 207 -18.94 -4.81 5.40
C GLU A 207 -18.37 -6.23 5.65
N LEU A 208 -17.08 -6.33 5.98
CA LEU A 208 -16.50 -7.61 6.34
C LEU A 208 -17.11 -8.19 7.61
N ILE A 209 -17.32 -7.38 8.65
CA ILE A 209 -17.97 -7.80 9.88
C ILE A 209 -19.43 -8.22 9.61
N SER A 210 -20.16 -7.47 8.77
CA SER A 210 -21.51 -7.84 8.34
C SER A 210 -21.52 -9.19 7.62
N ALA A 211 -20.59 -9.40 6.69
CA ALA A 211 -20.43 -10.67 5.97
C ALA A 211 -20.15 -11.85 6.93
N ILE A 212 -19.31 -11.66 7.95
CA ILE A 212 -19.02 -12.69 8.95
C ILE A 212 -20.27 -13.04 9.76
N ARG A 213 -21.10 -12.05 10.10
CA ARG A 213 -22.38 -12.29 10.79
C ARG A 213 -23.36 -13.10 9.93
N LEU A 214 -23.40 -12.85 8.62
CA LEU A 214 -24.24 -13.64 7.70
C LEU A 214 -23.81 -15.12 7.65
N LEU A 215 -22.53 -15.41 7.93
CA LEU A 215 -21.96 -16.76 7.91
C LEU A 215 -22.00 -17.47 9.27
N GLU A 216 -22.44 -16.80 10.34
CA GLU A 216 -22.54 -17.43 11.67
C GLU A 216 -23.48 -18.63 11.64
N GLY A 217 -23.00 -19.75 12.18
CA GLY A 217 -23.76 -21.02 12.22
C GLY A 217 -23.69 -21.84 10.91
N SER A 218 -23.31 -21.27 9.77
CA SER A 218 -23.21 -21.98 8.49
C SER A 218 -21.79 -22.50 8.19
N LEU A 219 -20.77 -21.79 8.66
CA LEU A 219 -19.36 -22.14 8.45
C LEU A 219 -18.56 -22.09 9.76
N ALA A 220 -17.69 -23.07 9.97
CA ALA A 220 -16.73 -23.02 11.05
C ALA A 220 -15.57 -22.11 10.64
N LEU A 221 -15.65 -20.82 10.97
CA LEU A 221 -14.64 -19.82 10.60
C LEU A 221 -14.19 -18.96 11.80
N GLU A 222 -13.01 -18.33 11.63
CA GLU A 222 -12.49 -17.32 12.53
C GLU A 222 -11.88 -16.20 11.69
N LEU A 223 -12.39 -14.98 11.84
CA LEU A 223 -11.78 -13.78 11.30
C LEU A 223 -10.79 -13.21 12.32
N ARG A 224 -9.54 -13.04 11.92
CA ARG A 224 -8.51 -12.36 12.70
C ARG A 224 -8.18 -11.02 12.06
N ILE A 225 -8.33 -9.93 12.81
CA ILE A 225 -8.05 -8.59 12.34
C ILE A 225 -6.80 -8.06 13.05
N ALA A 226 -5.75 -7.81 12.28
CA ALA A 226 -4.53 -7.15 12.73
C ALA A 226 -4.57 -5.67 12.32
N GLY A 227 -4.59 -4.77 13.30
CA GLY A 227 -4.60 -3.32 13.06
C GLY A 227 -4.97 -2.52 14.30
N GLU A 228 -4.63 -1.24 14.26
CA GLU A 228 -4.87 -0.31 15.36
C GLU A 228 -5.78 0.85 14.96
N ILE A 229 -6.44 1.43 15.95
CA ILE A 229 -7.18 2.70 15.83
C ILE A 229 -6.17 3.82 15.53
N TYR A 230 -6.45 4.59 14.51
CA TYR A 230 -5.62 5.75 14.16
C TYR A 230 -6.21 7.03 14.77
N GLN A 231 -5.93 7.27 16.05
CA GLN A 231 -6.60 8.24 16.94
C GLN A 231 -6.82 9.65 16.37
N HIS A 232 -6.04 10.08 15.39
CA HIS A 232 -6.14 11.43 14.81
C HIS A 232 -6.74 11.45 13.41
N ASN A 233 -7.35 10.36 12.95
CA ASN A 233 -8.01 10.30 11.64
C ASN A 233 -9.53 10.31 11.85
N PRO A 234 -10.28 11.26 11.28
CA PRO A 234 -11.72 11.34 11.42
C PRO A 234 -12.47 10.13 10.83
N SER A 235 -11.82 9.36 9.95
CA SER A 235 -12.34 8.12 9.38
C SER A 235 -11.99 6.88 10.21
N SER A 236 -11.36 7.03 11.41
CA SER A 236 -11.03 5.91 12.27
C SER A 236 -12.27 5.39 12.97
N PHE A 237 -12.32 4.08 13.17
CA PHE A 237 -13.34 3.48 14.04
C PHE A 237 -13.15 3.89 15.49
N SER A 238 -14.23 3.93 16.24
CA SER A 238 -14.21 4.24 17.67
C SER A 238 -13.80 3.00 18.49
N PRO A 239 -13.31 3.18 19.73
CA PRO A 239 -13.08 2.05 20.65
C PRO A 239 -14.34 1.22 20.87
N ASN A 240 -15.53 1.82 20.86
CA ASN A 240 -16.80 1.13 21.01
C ASN A 240 -17.12 0.19 19.83
N ASP A 241 -16.80 0.61 18.60
CA ASP A 241 -16.95 -0.26 17.42
C ASP A 241 -16.07 -1.51 17.55
N ILE A 242 -14.81 -1.34 17.99
CA ILE A 242 -13.89 -2.45 18.20
C ILE A 242 -14.36 -3.39 19.31
N GLN A 243 -14.90 -2.84 20.39
CA GLN A 243 -15.46 -3.63 21.48
C GLN A 243 -16.67 -4.46 21.01
N ASN A 244 -17.55 -3.85 20.20
CA ASN A 244 -18.71 -4.53 19.63
C ASN A 244 -18.27 -5.68 18.68
N TRP A 245 -17.24 -5.48 17.89
CA TRP A 245 -16.69 -6.52 17.01
C TRP A 245 -16.00 -7.64 17.78
N SER A 246 -15.29 -7.31 18.86
CA SER A 246 -14.67 -8.30 19.75
C SER A 246 -15.69 -9.18 20.48
N GLY A 247 -16.93 -8.73 20.60
CA GLY A 247 -18.03 -9.51 21.15
C GLY A 247 -18.59 -10.60 20.21
N ILE A 248 -18.22 -10.58 18.93
CA ILE A 248 -18.63 -11.58 17.94
C ILE A 248 -17.71 -12.81 18.08
N LYS A 249 -18.30 -13.98 18.33
CA LYS A 249 -17.56 -15.23 18.65
C LYS A 249 -16.55 -15.64 17.57
N SER A 250 -16.85 -15.35 16.31
CA SER A 250 -16.02 -15.67 15.16
C SER A 250 -15.01 -14.58 14.81
N VAL A 251 -14.92 -13.47 15.58
CA VAL A 251 -14.01 -12.34 15.31
C VAL A 251 -12.98 -12.19 16.43
N THR A 252 -11.70 -12.07 16.05
CA THR A 252 -10.59 -11.84 16.97
C THR A 252 -9.84 -10.56 16.55
N MET A 253 -9.92 -9.52 17.39
CA MET A 253 -9.18 -8.28 17.21
C MET A 253 -7.79 -8.42 17.85
N LEU A 254 -6.73 -8.35 17.06
CA LEU A 254 -5.35 -8.59 17.51
C LEU A 254 -4.55 -7.30 17.83
N GLY A 255 -5.12 -6.13 17.50
CA GLY A 255 -4.37 -4.87 17.62
C GLY A 255 -3.12 -4.85 16.75
N ASN A 256 -2.04 -4.24 17.27
CA ASN A 256 -0.76 -4.16 16.57
C ASN A 256 0.01 -5.48 16.65
N VAL A 257 0.13 -6.15 15.52
CA VAL A 257 0.89 -7.40 15.41
C VAL A 257 2.30 -7.09 14.93
N LYS A 258 3.30 -7.40 15.76
CA LYS A 258 4.73 -7.15 15.45
C LYS A 258 5.28 -8.15 14.42
N ASP A 259 4.94 -9.42 14.55
CA ASP A 259 5.35 -10.46 13.60
C ASP A 259 4.23 -10.79 12.61
N MET A 260 4.13 -9.97 11.55
CA MET A 260 3.15 -10.17 10.48
C MET A 260 3.38 -11.47 9.70
N ALA A 261 4.61 -11.96 9.61
CA ALA A 261 4.87 -13.23 8.94
C ALA A 261 4.28 -14.41 9.72
N ALA A 262 4.41 -14.40 11.05
CA ALA A 262 3.75 -15.40 11.91
C ALA A 262 2.22 -15.28 11.85
N PHE A 263 1.68 -14.05 11.79
CA PHE A 263 0.25 -13.79 11.63
C PHE A 263 -0.28 -14.44 10.35
N TRP A 264 0.32 -14.14 9.19
CA TRP A 264 -0.11 -14.69 7.90
C TRP A 264 0.03 -16.22 7.85
N ARG A 265 1.14 -16.77 8.35
CA ARG A 265 1.30 -18.23 8.44
C ARG A 265 0.27 -18.93 9.33
N GLY A 266 -0.36 -18.20 10.23
CA GLY A 266 -1.45 -18.69 11.09
C GLY A 266 -2.84 -18.59 10.44
N CYS A 267 -2.95 -18.12 9.21
CA CYS A 267 -4.20 -17.98 8.46
C CYS A 267 -4.30 -19.03 7.34
N ASP A 268 -5.51 -19.28 6.87
CA ASP A 268 -5.81 -20.14 5.72
C ASP A 268 -6.16 -19.33 4.48
N ILE A 269 -6.72 -18.12 4.67
CA ILE A 269 -7.15 -17.19 3.62
C ILE A 269 -6.77 -15.79 4.08
N ALA A 270 -6.34 -14.94 3.17
CA ALA A 270 -6.17 -13.51 3.42
C ALA A 270 -7.28 -12.71 2.76
N ILE A 271 -7.86 -11.72 3.47
CA ILE A 271 -8.91 -10.86 2.94
C ILE A 271 -8.57 -9.38 3.12
N LEU A 272 -8.88 -8.57 2.10
CA LEU A 272 -8.78 -7.10 2.18
C LEU A 272 -9.99 -6.45 1.50
N PRO A 273 -10.99 -5.98 2.25
CA PRO A 273 -12.23 -5.40 1.72
C PRO A 273 -12.13 -3.90 1.42
N SER A 274 -10.92 -3.36 1.29
CA SER A 274 -10.68 -1.91 1.15
C SER A 274 -11.42 -1.32 -0.04
N HIS A 275 -12.05 -0.17 0.17
CA HIS A 275 -12.72 0.59 -0.89
C HIS A 275 -11.72 1.22 -1.87
N ARG A 276 -10.44 1.29 -1.50
CA ARG A 276 -9.39 1.91 -2.31
C ARG A 276 -8.00 1.51 -1.82
N GLU A 277 -7.13 1.11 -2.73
CA GLU A 277 -5.71 0.84 -2.49
C GLU A 277 -4.85 1.33 -3.66
N GLY A 278 -3.61 1.74 -3.38
CA GLY A 278 -2.60 1.97 -4.41
C GLY A 278 -1.94 0.64 -4.80
N LEU A 279 -1.26 0.01 -3.84
CA LEU A 279 -0.80 -1.38 -3.90
C LEU A 279 -0.70 -1.91 -2.45
N PRO A 280 -1.62 -2.78 -2.01
CA PRO A 280 -1.73 -3.16 -0.61
C PRO A 280 -0.63 -4.11 -0.16
N LYS A 281 0.28 -3.61 0.70
CA LYS A 281 1.39 -4.41 1.23
C LYS A 281 0.91 -5.65 1.99
N ALA A 282 -0.21 -5.54 2.70
CA ALA A 282 -0.80 -6.65 3.45
C ALA A 282 -1.12 -7.86 2.55
N LEU A 283 -1.69 -7.64 1.37
CA LEU A 283 -1.94 -8.71 0.40
C LEU A 283 -0.66 -9.28 -0.20
N LEU A 284 0.36 -8.44 -0.46
CA LEU A 284 1.66 -8.93 -0.92
C LEU A 284 2.34 -9.83 0.13
N GLU A 285 2.27 -9.45 1.40
CA GLU A 285 2.79 -10.24 2.52
C GLU A 285 2.07 -11.58 2.64
N ALA A 286 0.73 -11.57 2.54
CA ALA A 286 -0.09 -12.78 2.55
C ALA A 286 0.19 -13.69 1.34
N ALA A 287 0.29 -13.11 0.13
CA ALA A 287 0.64 -13.81 -1.10
C ALA A 287 2.04 -14.46 -0.99
N ALA A 288 3.01 -13.73 -0.45
CA ALA A 288 4.35 -14.23 -0.20
C ALA A 288 4.37 -15.39 0.80
N CYS A 289 3.45 -15.43 1.78
CA CYS A 289 3.23 -16.56 2.66
C CYS A 289 2.47 -17.73 1.97
N GLY A 290 2.07 -17.60 0.71
CA GLY A 290 1.38 -18.65 -0.04
C GLY A 290 -0.09 -18.79 0.32
N LEU A 291 -0.75 -17.71 0.73
CA LEU A 291 -2.19 -17.73 1.03
C LEU A 291 -3.02 -17.43 -0.23
N PRO A 292 -4.16 -18.09 -0.39
CA PRO A 292 -5.20 -17.66 -1.32
C PRO A 292 -5.77 -16.32 -0.85
N LEU A 293 -6.15 -15.46 -1.80
CA LEU A 293 -6.49 -14.08 -1.54
C LEU A 293 -7.98 -13.80 -1.81
N LEU A 294 -8.59 -12.97 -0.97
CA LEU A 294 -9.89 -12.34 -1.20
C LEU A 294 -9.73 -10.82 -1.14
N GLY A 295 -10.36 -10.10 -2.05
CA GLY A 295 -10.27 -8.65 -2.03
C GLY A 295 -11.36 -7.95 -2.81
N ALA A 296 -11.64 -6.69 -2.44
CA ALA A 296 -12.56 -5.85 -3.20
C ALA A 296 -12.01 -5.59 -4.61
N ASP A 297 -12.91 -5.54 -5.61
CA ASP A 297 -12.56 -5.25 -6.99
C ASP A 297 -12.26 -3.76 -7.18
N VAL A 298 -11.05 -3.36 -6.74
CA VAL A 298 -10.51 -2.00 -6.86
C VAL A 298 -9.07 -2.02 -7.38
N ALA A 299 -8.60 -0.89 -7.89
CA ALA A 299 -7.35 -0.71 -8.62
C ALA A 299 -6.17 -1.52 -8.03
N GLY A 300 -5.52 -1.09 -6.99
CA GLY A 300 -4.31 -1.77 -6.49
C GLY A 300 -4.52 -3.21 -6.01
N ILE A 301 -5.76 -3.63 -5.70
CA ILE A 301 -6.07 -5.03 -5.33
C ILE A 301 -6.04 -5.92 -6.57
N ARG A 302 -6.56 -5.47 -7.73
CA ARG A 302 -6.51 -6.20 -9.01
C ARG A 302 -5.08 -6.48 -9.49
N GLU A 303 -4.10 -5.69 -9.06
CA GLU A 303 -2.68 -5.95 -9.39
C GLU A 303 -2.13 -7.21 -8.70
N ILE A 304 -2.74 -7.61 -7.59
CA ILE A 304 -2.28 -8.71 -6.76
C ILE A 304 -3.22 -9.93 -6.86
N ILE A 305 -4.54 -9.68 -6.99
CA ILE A 305 -5.52 -10.76 -7.10
C ILE A 305 -5.93 -10.95 -8.56
N LEU A 306 -5.49 -12.06 -9.13
CA LEU A 306 -5.94 -12.56 -10.43
C LEU A 306 -7.15 -13.46 -10.19
N HIS A 307 -8.35 -12.91 -10.40
CA HIS A 307 -9.62 -13.58 -10.11
C HIS A 307 -9.69 -14.99 -10.71
N GLY A 308 -10.04 -15.99 -9.91
CA GLY A 308 -10.09 -17.39 -10.31
C GLY A 308 -8.74 -18.11 -10.40
N SER A 309 -7.61 -17.39 -10.22
CA SER A 309 -6.27 -17.96 -10.27
C SER A 309 -5.63 -18.04 -8.88
N ASN A 310 -5.32 -16.92 -8.26
CA ASN A 310 -4.68 -16.86 -6.96
C ASN A 310 -5.62 -16.35 -5.85
N GLY A 311 -6.89 -16.11 -6.19
CA GLY A 311 -7.91 -15.64 -5.27
C GLY A 311 -9.19 -15.22 -5.97
N LEU A 312 -10.10 -14.62 -5.22
CA LEU A 312 -11.38 -14.14 -5.73
C LEU A 312 -11.55 -12.66 -5.43
N LEU A 313 -12.08 -11.91 -6.39
CA LEU A 313 -12.51 -10.53 -6.22
C LEU A 313 -14.01 -10.50 -5.91
N PHE A 314 -14.43 -9.55 -5.09
CA PHE A 314 -15.81 -9.27 -4.75
C PHE A 314 -16.14 -7.78 -4.97
N ALA A 315 -17.42 -7.48 -5.14
CA ALA A 315 -17.91 -6.12 -5.34
C ALA A 315 -17.59 -5.24 -4.11
N LYS A 316 -17.05 -4.06 -4.37
CA LYS A 316 -16.70 -3.09 -3.32
C LYS A 316 -17.92 -2.67 -2.51
N GLY A 317 -17.86 -2.82 -1.18
CA GLY A 317 -18.92 -2.39 -0.26
C GLY A 317 -20.12 -3.35 -0.19
N ASP A 318 -20.01 -4.56 -0.74
CA ASP A 318 -21.07 -5.56 -0.78
C ASP A 318 -20.76 -6.70 0.20
N ASP A 319 -21.41 -6.68 1.36
CA ASP A 319 -21.24 -7.68 2.42
C ASP A 319 -21.79 -9.05 2.04
N VAL A 320 -22.82 -9.10 1.20
CA VAL A 320 -23.39 -10.35 0.68
C VAL A 320 -22.42 -11.03 -0.28
N ASP A 321 -21.83 -10.26 -1.21
CA ASP A 321 -20.82 -10.81 -2.13
C ASP A 321 -19.55 -11.24 -1.38
N ILE A 322 -19.12 -10.49 -0.35
CA ILE A 322 -18.03 -10.92 0.56
C ILE A 322 -18.36 -12.28 1.18
N ALA A 323 -19.57 -12.46 1.74
CA ALA A 323 -19.99 -13.72 2.35
C ALA A 323 -20.00 -14.87 1.33
N ASN A 324 -20.52 -14.63 0.12
CA ASN A 324 -20.54 -15.61 -0.96
C ASN A 324 -19.12 -16.03 -1.36
N LYS A 325 -18.18 -15.08 -1.53
CA LYS A 325 -16.77 -15.38 -1.89
C LYS A 325 -16.00 -16.08 -0.77
N ILE A 326 -16.30 -15.76 0.50
CA ILE A 326 -15.78 -16.52 1.63
C ILE A 326 -16.29 -17.96 1.60
N THR A 327 -17.59 -18.18 1.35
CA THR A 327 -18.18 -19.53 1.27
C THR A 327 -17.58 -20.32 0.14
N GLU A 328 -17.45 -19.72 -1.06
CA GLU A 328 -16.87 -20.33 -2.24
C GLU A 328 -15.42 -20.83 -1.97
N ILE A 329 -14.54 -19.94 -1.48
CA ILE A 329 -13.15 -20.30 -1.26
C ILE A 329 -12.96 -21.21 -0.03
N ALA A 330 -13.79 -21.08 1.00
CA ALA A 330 -13.73 -21.93 2.18
C ALA A 330 -14.21 -23.36 1.88
N GLY A 331 -15.14 -23.55 0.95
CA GLY A 331 -15.65 -24.85 0.51
C GLY A 331 -14.69 -25.62 -0.40
N ASP A 332 -13.81 -24.96 -1.13
CA ASP A 332 -12.92 -25.59 -2.11
C ASP A 332 -11.46 -25.63 -1.62
N GLN A 333 -11.07 -26.72 -1.00
CA GLN A 333 -9.70 -26.96 -0.53
C GLN A 333 -8.69 -27.02 -1.70
N THR A 334 -9.08 -27.62 -2.81
CA THR A 334 -8.21 -27.79 -3.99
C THR A 334 -7.88 -26.43 -4.58
N PHE A 335 -8.89 -25.59 -4.73
CA PHE A 335 -8.71 -24.20 -5.17
C PHE A 335 -7.83 -23.42 -4.18
N ARG A 336 -8.09 -23.51 -2.87
CA ARG A 336 -7.24 -22.79 -1.87
C ARG A 336 -5.77 -23.16 -2.01
N GLN A 337 -5.43 -24.44 -2.20
CA GLN A 337 -4.05 -24.89 -2.33
C GLN A 337 -3.40 -24.40 -3.64
N ALA A 338 -4.14 -24.49 -4.76
CA ALA A 338 -3.66 -24.02 -6.06
C ALA A 338 -3.49 -22.48 -6.04
N ALA A 339 -4.46 -21.75 -5.53
CA ALA A 339 -4.45 -20.30 -5.42
C ALA A 339 -3.32 -19.79 -4.50
N GLY A 340 -3.06 -20.47 -3.39
CA GLY A 340 -1.94 -20.13 -2.52
C GLY A 340 -0.58 -20.28 -3.20
N LYS A 341 -0.38 -21.33 -3.99
CA LYS A 341 0.83 -21.52 -4.82
C LYS A 341 0.96 -20.42 -5.89
N ALA A 342 -0.15 -20.10 -6.57
CA ALA A 342 -0.19 -19.05 -7.59
C ALA A 342 0.10 -17.67 -6.98
N SER A 343 -0.41 -17.38 -5.78
CA SER A 343 -0.10 -16.14 -5.02
C SER A 343 1.40 -16.01 -4.77
N ARG A 344 2.04 -17.08 -4.29
CA ARG A 344 3.48 -17.10 -4.04
C ARG A 344 4.28 -16.90 -5.33
N GLN A 345 3.93 -17.61 -6.38
CA GLN A 345 4.58 -17.49 -7.69
C GLN A 345 4.46 -16.06 -8.23
N LEU A 346 3.28 -15.44 -8.14
CA LEU A 346 3.07 -14.07 -8.58
C LEU A 346 4.05 -13.09 -7.91
N VAL A 347 4.26 -13.25 -6.60
CA VAL A 347 5.17 -12.34 -5.86
C VAL A 347 6.63 -12.60 -6.23
N GLU A 348 7.01 -13.86 -6.45
CA GLU A 348 8.40 -14.23 -6.79
C GLU A 348 8.80 -13.83 -8.21
N THR A 349 7.86 -13.88 -9.17
CA THR A 349 8.17 -13.70 -10.59
C THR A 349 7.54 -12.44 -11.21
N GLY A 350 6.57 -11.83 -10.52
CA GLY A 350 5.78 -10.68 -11.02
C GLY A 350 6.39 -9.30 -10.73
N GLY A 351 7.61 -9.23 -10.21
CA GLY A 351 8.27 -7.94 -9.90
C GLY A 351 7.78 -7.30 -8.61
N PHE A 352 7.23 -8.09 -7.67
CA PHE A 352 6.73 -7.60 -6.39
C PHE A 352 7.71 -7.79 -5.23
N SER A 353 8.86 -8.45 -5.45
CA SER A 353 9.85 -8.60 -4.38
C SER A 353 10.51 -7.26 -4.05
N GLU A 354 11.00 -7.09 -2.81
CA GLU A 354 11.77 -5.89 -2.43
C GLU A 354 13.00 -5.72 -3.32
N ALA A 355 13.62 -6.82 -3.78
CA ALA A 355 14.77 -6.79 -4.67
C ALA A 355 14.42 -6.24 -6.05
N ASP A 356 13.32 -6.71 -6.67
CA ASP A 356 12.86 -6.23 -7.98
C ASP A 356 12.46 -4.76 -7.94
N VAL A 357 11.74 -4.37 -6.89
CA VAL A 357 11.33 -2.98 -6.67
C VAL A 357 12.55 -2.09 -6.44
N GLN A 358 13.54 -2.56 -5.68
CA GLN A 358 14.79 -1.81 -5.47
C GLN A 358 15.55 -1.65 -6.78
N ALA A 359 15.69 -2.70 -7.60
CA ALA A 359 16.33 -2.64 -8.91
C ALA A 359 15.60 -1.64 -9.85
N SER A 360 14.28 -1.64 -9.85
CA SER A 360 13.47 -0.69 -10.63
C SER A 360 13.72 0.75 -10.22
N PHE A 361 13.81 1.03 -8.91
CA PHE A 361 14.18 2.37 -8.42
C PHE A 361 15.61 2.76 -8.78
N VAL A 362 16.57 1.84 -8.70
CA VAL A 362 17.98 2.10 -9.12
C VAL A 362 18.02 2.51 -10.59
N ASN A 363 17.31 1.78 -11.46
CA ASN A 363 17.25 2.10 -12.89
C ASN A 363 16.57 3.45 -13.13
N LEU A 364 15.49 3.76 -12.42
CA LEU A 364 14.83 5.07 -12.51
C LEU A 364 15.78 6.20 -12.09
N PHE A 365 16.47 6.09 -10.95
CA PHE A 365 17.42 7.13 -10.51
C PHE A 365 18.59 7.30 -11.48
N ARG A 366 19.13 6.22 -12.05
CA ARG A 366 20.19 6.30 -13.08
C ARG A 366 19.70 7.01 -14.33
N SER A 367 18.51 6.70 -14.82
CA SER A 367 17.93 7.38 -15.99
C SER A 367 17.74 8.89 -15.74
N MET A 368 17.34 9.27 -14.54
CA MET A 368 17.22 10.67 -14.15
C MET A 368 18.58 11.37 -14.08
N GLN A 369 19.62 10.72 -13.56
CA GLN A 369 20.99 11.28 -13.55
C GLN A 369 21.53 11.51 -14.97
N THR A 370 21.27 10.60 -15.89
CA THR A 370 21.64 10.77 -17.31
C THR A 370 20.92 11.98 -17.92
N ARG A 371 19.62 12.16 -17.65
CA ARG A 371 18.87 13.36 -18.08
C ARG A 371 19.48 14.65 -17.51
N ALA A 372 19.90 14.65 -16.24
CA ALA A 372 20.54 15.80 -15.61
C ALA A 372 21.85 16.20 -16.29
N ALA A 373 22.69 15.23 -16.67
CA ALA A 373 23.95 15.46 -17.34
C ALA A 373 23.74 16.15 -18.71
N PHE A 374 22.81 15.62 -19.51
CA PHE A 374 22.46 16.20 -20.81
C PHE A 374 21.83 17.61 -20.74
N ALA A 375 21.12 17.93 -19.65
CA ALA A 375 20.49 19.23 -19.44
C ALA A 375 21.53 20.33 -19.05
N ASN A 376 22.63 19.94 -18.42
CA ASN A 376 23.70 20.87 -18.02
C ASN A 376 24.72 21.16 -19.16
N ASP A 377 24.72 20.34 -20.22
CA ASP A 377 25.57 20.48 -21.39
C ASP A 377 24.95 21.41 -22.48
N ARG A 378 23.74 21.92 -22.25
CA ARG A 378 23.03 22.89 -23.10
C ARG A 378 22.93 24.25 -22.41
#